data_5c7274e03e0a680b64bf8c9b486bd10a
#
_entry.id   5c7274e03e0a680b64bf8c9b486bd10a
#
_cell.length_a   1.000
_cell.length_b   1.000
_cell.length_c   1.000
_cell.angle_alpha   90.00
_cell.angle_beta   90.00
_cell.angle_gamma   90.00
#
_symmetry.space_group_name_H-M   'P 1'
#
loop_
_entity.id
_entity.type
_entity.pdbx_description
1 polymer ?
#
loop_
_entity_poly.entity_id
_entity_poly.type
_entity_poly.pdbx_seq_one_letter_code
_entity_poly.pdbx_strand_id
1 'polypeptide(L)'
;RVLFRSDMSDKKMNAESLRGTVCVLLSAVCFSTGGVLIKSIPWSSVTIQGARSIFSALVVGCYMLLRRQKFVWNKTVLFGAVCNTVMAFAFVAATKLTTAANAIVLQFTEPVFVILLMWLIFHKKPGRDAVFACAGVFAGILCFFYTSLDAGAMAGNLLAILSGLAYALVMMQKKFRGADFESSLLVSCALSAAIGIPFYGQENEMSLHIWFFVLLLGVVQFGLSYVFLSRGLDAVSPVTASLTSTIEPILNPILVAVFYGE
;
A
#
# COMPACT_ATOMS: atom_id res chain seq x y z
N ARG A 1 0.67 -42.21 -15.80
CA ARG A 1 -0.16 -41.03 -16.22
C ARG A 1 -0.57 -40.14 -15.03
N VAL A 2 -0.83 -40.68 -13.84
CA VAL A 2 -1.23 -39.91 -12.65
C VAL A 2 -0.04 -39.14 -12.05
N LEU A 3 1.14 -39.73 -11.96
CA LEU A 3 2.38 -39.11 -11.46
C LEU A 3 2.85 -37.91 -12.37
N PHE A 4 2.71 -38.04 -13.68
CA PHE A 4 3.07 -36.98 -14.62
C PHE A 4 2.10 -35.78 -14.54
N ARG A 5 0.84 -36.01 -14.15
CA ARG A 5 -0.18 -34.97 -13.97
C ARG A 5 0.00 -34.19 -12.67
N SER A 6 0.47 -34.84 -11.59
CA SER A 6 0.79 -34.17 -10.33
C SER A 6 2.03 -33.27 -10.48
N ASP A 7 3.10 -33.75 -11.10
CA ASP A 7 4.33 -33.00 -11.29
C ASP A 7 4.13 -31.75 -12.19
N MET A 8 3.30 -31.85 -13.23
CA MET A 8 2.92 -30.69 -14.06
C MET A 8 2.00 -29.70 -13.33
N SER A 9 1.13 -30.18 -12.42
CA SER A 9 0.28 -29.32 -11.60
C SER A 9 1.11 -28.54 -10.58
N ASP A 10 2.06 -29.20 -9.92
CA ASP A 10 2.93 -28.60 -8.92
C ASP A 10 3.90 -27.57 -9.54
N LYS A 11 4.46 -27.85 -10.72
CA LYS A 11 5.27 -26.90 -11.48
C LYS A 11 4.47 -25.67 -11.94
N LYS A 12 3.21 -25.85 -12.33
CA LYS A 12 2.34 -24.75 -12.75
C LYS A 12 1.94 -23.87 -11.56
N MET A 13 1.60 -24.49 -10.43
CA MET A 13 1.29 -23.81 -9.18
C MET A 13 2.49 -23.02 -8.64
N ASN A 14 3.71 -23.59 -8.70
CA ASN A 14 4.93 -22.89 -8.34
C ASN A 14 5.24 -21.69 -9.27
N ALA A 15 4.98 -21.83 -10.56
CA ALA A 15 5.18 -20.73 -11.52
C ALA A 15 4.18 -19.58 -11.33
N GLU A 16 2.92 -19.88 -10.99
CA GLU A 16 1.91 -18.86 -10.67
C GLU A 16 2.24 -18.13 -9.36
N SER A 17 2.63 -18.85 -8.33
CA SER A 17 3.06 -18.28 -7.06
C SER A 17 4.31 -17.38 -7.23
N LEU A 18 5.29 -17.81 -8.02
CA LEU A 18 6.48 -17.01 -8.32
C LEU A 18 6.11 -15.71 -9.05
N ARG A 19 5.24 -15.79 -10.06
CA ARG A 19 4.74 -14.58 -10.77
C ARG A 19 4.02 -13.63 -9.82
N GLY A 20 3.20 -14.16 -8.92
CA GLY A 20 2.52 -13.36 -7.89
C GLY A 20 3.51 -12.66 -6.97
N THR A 21 4.53 -13.37 -6.49
CA THR A 21 5.58 -12.81 -5.65
C THR A 21 6.36 -11.71 -6.38
N VAL A 22 6.70 -11.90 -7.65
CA VAL A 22 7.35 -10.87 -8.48
C VAL A 22 6.45 -9.64 -8.62
N CYS A 23 5.14 -9.82 -8.83
CA CYS A 23 4.21 -8.68 -8.88
C CYS A 23 4.20 -7.92 -7.54
N VAL A 24 4.18 -8.60 -6.39
CA VAL A 24 4.25 -7.96 -5.08
C VAL A 24 5.56 -7.19 -4.90
N LEU A 25 6.70 -7.77 -5.30
CA LEU A 25 7.99 -7.08 -5.25
C LEU A 25 8.01 -5.82 -6.12
N LEU A 26 7.50 -5.88 -7.33
CA LEU A 26 7.38 -4.71 -8.21
C LEU A 26 6.48 -3.64 -7.59
N SER A 27 5.37 -4.05 -6.97
CA SER A 27 4.51 -3.16 -6.20
C SER A 27 5.28 -2.45 -5.09
N ALA A 28 6.02 -3.20 -4.28
CA ALA A 28 6.80 -2.66 -3.16
C ALA A 28 7.90 -1.69 -3.62
N VAL A 29 8.59 -1.99 -4.72
CA VAL A 29 9.57 -1.07 -5.33
C VAL A 29 8.91 0.23 -5.78
N CYS A 30 7.75 0.17 -6.44
CA CYS A 30 7.01 1.38 -6.82
C CYS A 30 6.53 2.16 -5.58
N PHE A 31 6.00 1.48 -4.56
CA PHE A 31 5.58 2.13 -3.31
C PHE A 31 6.75 2.81 -2.59
N SER A 32 7.96 2.27 -2.66
CA SER A 32 9.17 2.82 -2.01
C SER A 32 9.52 4.24 -2.48
N THR A 33 9.06 4.66 -3.66
CA THR A 33 9.25 6.02 -4.14
C THR A 33 8.41 7.07 -3.40
N GLY A 34 7.46 6.64 -2.57
CA GLY A 34 6.46 7.49 -1.92
C GLY A 34 7.07 8.54 -1.01
N GLY A 35 8.03 8.17 -0.16
CA GLY A 35 8.69 9.10 0.77
C GLY A 35 9.31 10.29 0.05
N VAL A 36 10.14 10.02 -0.97
CA VAL A 36 10.79 11.05 -1.79
C VAL A 36 9.76 11.94 -2.48
N LEU A 37 8.80 11.35 -3.19
CA LEU A 37 7.83 12.10 -3.97
C LEU A 37 6.89 12.95 -3.10
N ILE A 38 6.43 12.43 -1.94
CA ILE A 38 5.59 13.20 -1.01
C ILE A 38 6.36 14.38 -0.41
N LYS A 39 7.64 14.19 -0.06
CA LYS A 39 8.50 15.24 0.48
C LYS A 39 8.80 16.34 -0.56
N SER A 40 8.88 15.97 -1.86
CA SER A 40 9.11 16.91 -2.97
C SER A 40 7.94 17.86 -3.24
N ILE A 41 6.76 17.60 -2.70
CA ILE A 41 5.55 18.38 -2.95
C ILE A 41 5.24 19.25 -1.72
N PRO A 42 5.31 20.60 -1.80
CA PRO A 42 5.09 21.50 -0.66
C PRO A 42 3.61 21.67 -0.28
N TRP A 43 2.72 20.86 -0.83
CA TRP A 43 1.29 20.91 -0.57
C TRP A 43 0.88 20.20 0.73
N SER A 44 -0.33 20.50 1.17
CA SER A 44 -0.97 19.78 2.29
C SER A 44 -1.17 18.31 1.97
N SER A 45 -1.19 17.47 3.00
CA SER A 45 -1.41 16.02 2.84
C SER A 45 -2.74 15.70 2.15
N VAL A 46 -3.77 16.53 2.37
CA VAL A 46 -5.11 16.36 1.79
C VAL A 46 -5.06 16.67 0.29
N THR A 47 -4.42 17.75 -0.10
CA THR A 47 -4.24 18.12 -1.51
C THR A 47 -3.41 17.11 -2.27
N ILE A 48 -2.29 16.66 -1.70
CA ILE A 48 -1.44 15.62 -2.31
C ILE A 48 -2.24 14.35 -2.54
N GLN A 49 -2.97 13.87 -1.52
CA GLN A 49 -3.75 12.64 -1.65
C GLN A 49 -4.86 12.79 -2.70
N GLY A 50 -5.55 13.90 -2.74
CA GLY A 50 -6.59 14.18 -3.74
C GLY A 50 -6.02 14.21 -5.16
N ALA A 51 -4.94 14.98 -5.37
CA ALA A 51 -4.31 15.17 -6.68
C ALA A 51 -3.77 13.86 -7.26
N ARG A 52 -2.98 13.10 -6.48
CA ARG A 52 -2.43 11.84 -6.96
C ARG A 52 -3.51 10.81 -7.27
N SER A 53 -4.64 10.86 -6.55
CA SER A 53 -5.76 9.93 -6.76
C SER A 53 -6.41 10.08 -8.13
N ILE A 54 -6.43 11.28 -8.71
CA ILE A 54 -6.93 11.49 -10.07
C ILE A 54 -6.09 10.70 -11.07
N PHE A 55 -4.77 10.83 -11.02
CA PHE A 55 -3.86 10.10 -11.92
C PHE A 55 -3.91 8.58 -11.67
N SER A 56 -4.04 8.18 -10.40
CA SER A 56 -4.19 6.76 -10.05
C SER A 56 -5.49 6.17 -10.59
N ALA A 57 -6.60 6.92 -10.51
CA ALA A 57 -7.87 6.48 -11.08
C ALA A 57 -7.77 6.25 -12.60
N LEU A 58 -7.02 7.10 -13.32
CA LEU A 58 -6.77 6.90 -14.74
C LEU A 58 -5.99 5.60 -15.00
N VAL A 59 -4.93 5.34 -14.24
CA VAL A 59 -4.14 4.09 -14.38
C VAL A 59 -4.99 2.87 -14.12
N VAL A 60 -5.71 2.84 -12.99
CA VAL A 60 -6.55 1.69 -12.62
C VAL A 60 -7.73 1.53 -13.57
N GLY A 61 -8.35 2.63 -13.98
CA GLY A 61 -9.42 2.62 -14.99
C GLY A 61 -8.95 2.07 -16.33
N CYS A 62 -7.80 2.52 -16.84
CA CYS A 62 -7.18 1.98 -18.04
C CYS A 62 -6.88 0.48 -17.88
N TYR A 63 -6.33 0.06 -16.75
CA TYR A 63 -6.07 -1.35 -16.47
C TYR A 63 -7.36 -2.18 -16.53
N MET A 64 -8.43 -1.74 -15.87
CA MET A 64 -9.73 -2.44 -15.89
C MET A 64 -10.30 -2.51 -17.32
N LEU A 65 -10.21 -1.43 -18.09
CA LEU A 65 -10.66 -1.40 -19.49
C LEU A 65 -9.88 -2.40 -20.36
N LEU A 66 -8.54 -2.41 -20.23
CA LEU A 66 -7.68 -3.35 -20.96
C LEU A 66 -7.96 -4.81 -20.59
N ARG A 67 -8.32 -5.07 -19.35
CA ARG A 67 -8.69 -6.39 -18.84
C ARG A 67 -10.16 -6.75 -19.10
N ARG A 68 -10.95 -5.82 -19.66
CA ARG A 68 -12.40 -5.93 -19.82
C ARG A 68 -13.11 -6.29 -18.51
N GLN A 69 -12.56 -5.83 -17.38
CA GLN A 69 -13.13 -6.05 -16.05
C GLN A 69 -14.32 -5.12 -15.85
N LYS A 70 -15.44 -5.68 -15.40
CA LYS A 70 -16.63 -4.89 -15.08
C LYS A 70 -16.48 -4.23 -13.71
N PHE A 71 -16.91 -2.99 -13.62
CA PHE A 71 -17.03 -2.30 -12.34
C PHE A 71 -18.10 -2.98 -11.47
N VAL A 72 -17.76 -3.27 -10.22
CA VAL A 72 -18.63 -3.91 -9.24
C VAL A 72 -18.96 -2.90 -8.16
N TRP A 73 -20.25 -2.81 -7.80
CA TRP A 73 -20.72 -1.95 -6.71
C TRP A 73 -21.45 -2.79 -5.67
N ASN A 74 -20.87 -2.89 -4.48
CA ASN A 74 -21.47 -3.56 -3.33
C ASN A 74 -20.86 -3.08 -2.01
N LYS A 75 -21.41 -3.55 -0.87
CA LYS A 75 -20.97 -3.14 0.48
C LYS A 75 -19.49 -3.51 0.74
N THR A 76 -19.02 -4.63 0.21
CA THR A 76 -17.63 -5.08 0.40
C THR A 76 -16.66 -4.19 -0.40
N VAL A 77 -17.04 -3.79 -1.60
CA VAL A 77 -16.28 -2.82 -2.41
C VAL A 77 -16.22 -1.48 -1.71
N LEU A 78 -17.33 -0.98 -1.17
CA LEU A 78 -17.36 0.28 -0.43
C LEU A 78 -16.50 0.19 0.85
N PHE A 79 -16.58 -0.91 1.59
CA PHE A 79 -15.72 -1.14 2.76
C PHE A 79 -14.23 -1.11 2.37
N GLY A 80 -13.84 -1.81 1.32
CA GLY A 80 -12.45 -1.79 0.81
C GLY A 80 -12.02 -0.39 0.36
N ALA A 81 -12.91 0.36 -0.28
CA ALA A 81 -12.65 1.74 -0.69
C ALA A 81 -12.40 2.66 0.51
N VAL A 82 -13.21 2.54 1.57
CA VAL A 82 -13.02 3.32 2.82
C VAL A 82 -11.70 2.95 3.48
N CYS A 83 -11.38 1.65 3.60
CA CYS A 83 -10.10 1.21 4.17
C CYS A 83 -8.91 1.77 3.39
N ASN A 84 -8.96 1.72 2.05
CA ASN A 84 -7.88 2.25 1.22
C ASN A 84 -7.80 3.78 1.30
N THR A 85 -8.93 4.49 1.36
CA THR A 85 -8.94 5.95 1.54
C THR A 85 -8.33 6.34 2.89
N VAL A 86 -8.73 5.70 3.98
CA VAL A 86 -8.17 5.95 5.33
C VAL A 86 -6.68 5.66 5.34
N MET A 87 -6.26 4.51 4.80
CA MET A 87 -4.84 4.14 4.69
C MET A 87 -4.04 5.21 3.95
N ALA A 88 -4.53 5.65 2.80
CA ALA A 88 -3.82 6.58 1.94
C ALA A 88 -3.69 7.99 2.54
N PHE A 89 -4.76 8.54 3.12
CA PHE A 89 -4.72 9.83 3.83
C PHE A 89 -3.83 9.77 5.07
N ALA A 90 -3.99 8.72 5.88
CA ALA A 90 -3.21 8.54 7.10
C ALA A 90 -1.71 8.43 6.79
N PHE A 91 -1.32 7.71 5.72
CA PHE A 91 0.08 7.59 5.32
C PHE A 91 0.68 8.92 4.85
N VAL A 92 -0.02 9.65 3.97
CA VAL A 92 0.48 10.94 3.48
C VAL A 92 0.57 11.96 4.62
N ALA A 93 -0.43 11.99 5.51
CA ALA A 93 -0.41 12.86 6.69
C ALA A 93 0.73 12.46 7.64
N ALA A 94 0.94 11.17 7.91
CA ALA A 94 2.05 10.69 8.71
C ALA A 94 3.40 11.14 8.12
N THR A 95 3.62 10.95 6.81
CA THR A 95 4.86 11.35 6.14
C THR A 95 5.13 12.86 6.22
N LYS A 96 4.08 13.69 6.34
CA LYS A 96 4.20 15.15 6.52
C LYS A 96 4.42 15.56 7.98
N LEU A 97 3.86 14.81 8.94
CA LEU A 97 3.89 15.12 10.36
C LEU A 97 5.08 14.48 11.11
N THR A 98 5.74 13.51 10.50
CA THR A 98 6.98 12.89 11.01
C THR A 98 7.99 12.74 9.87
N THR A 99 9.05 11.96 10.05
CA THR A 99 9.96 11.63 8.94
C THR A 99 9.35 10.59 8.01
N ALA A 100 9.76 10.59 6.74
CA ALA A 100 9.30 9.57 5.80
C ALA A 100 9.71 8.16 6.25
N ALA A 101 10.90 8.04 6.87
CA ALA A 101 11.39 6.79 7.45
C ALA A 101 10.50 6.31 8.62
N ASN A 102 10.12 7.20 9.55
CA ASN A 102 9.22 6.85 10.65
C ASN A 102 7.84 6.43 10.13
N ALA A 103 7.27 7.18 9.19
CA ALA A 103 5.96 6.90 8.65
C ALA A 103 5.91 5.50 8.01
N ILE A 104 6.91 5.14 7.19
CA ILE A 104 6.93 3.82 6.52
C ILE A 104 7.21 2.68 7.48
N VAL A 105 8.16 2.84 8.40
CA VAL A 105 8.49 1.78 9.37
C VAL A 105 7.29 1.49 10.27
N LEU A 106 6.56 2.52 10.71
CA LEU A 106 5.36 2.35 11.53
C LEU A 106 4.18 1.77 10.76
N GLN A 107 3.99 2.15 9.49
CA GLN A 107 3.00 1.53 8.63
C GLN A 107 3.25 0.02 8.50
N PHE A 108 4.51 -0.41 8.52
CA PHE A 108 4.91 -1.82 8.46
C PHE A 108 4.72 -2.60 9.79
N THR A 109 3.94 -2.08 10.73
CA THR A 109 3.19 -2.90 11.69
C THR A 109 2.08 -3.72 11.00
N GLU A 110 1.79 -3.42 9.74
CA GLU A 110 0.77 -4.08 8.89
C GLU A 110 0.87 -5.61 8.87
N PRO A 111 2.03 -6.29 8.72
CA PRO A 111 2.10 -7.76 8.74
C PRO A 111 1.58 -8.36 10.05
N VAL A 112 1.80 -7.68 11.19
CA VAL A 112 1.26 -8.11 12.48
C VAL A 112 -0.27 -8.06 12.44
N PHE A 113 -0.83 -6.97 11.93
CA PHE A 113 -2.28 -6.82 11.78
C PHE A 113 -2.86 -7.84 10.79
N VAL A 114 -2.18 -8.12 9.66
CA VAL A 114 -2.64 -9.15 8.70
C VAL A 114 -2.73 -10.51 9.38
N ILE A 115 -1.70 -10.92 10.12
CA ILE A 115 -1.69 -12.20 10.81
C ILE A 115 -2.80 -12.25 11.87
N LEU A 116 -2.93 -11.20 12.68
CA LEU A 116 -3.95 -11.11 13.72
C LEU A 116 -5.36 -11.16 13.13
N LEU A 117 -5.63 -10.34 12.11
CA LEU A 117 -6.95 -10.26 11.47
C LEU A 117 -7.28 -11.55 10.69
N MET A 118 -6.30 -12.18 10.02
CA MET A 118 -6.50 -13.48 9.37
C MET A 118 -6.88 -14.56 10.39
N TRP A 119 -6.30 -14.51 11.57
CA TRP A 119 -6.68 -15.45 12.65
C TRP A 119 -8.05 -15.11 13.24
N LEU A 120 -8.33 -13.85 13.56
CA LEU A 120 -9.59 -13.43 14.20
C LEU A 120 -10.80 -13.55 13.26
N ILE A 121 -10.67 -13.11 11.99
CA ILE A 121 -11.79 -13.04 11.04
C ILE A 121 -11.97 -14.35 10.28
N PHE A 122 -10.86 -14.94 9.81
CA PHE A 122 -10.91 -16.14 8.95
C PHE A 122 -10.54 -17.42 9.69
N HIS A 123 -10.24 -17.34 11.00
CA HIS A 123 -9.87 -18.48 11.86
C HIS A 123 -8.68 -19.27 11.32
N LYS A 124 -7.84 -18.64 10.47
CA LYS A 124 -6.64 -19.24 9.92
C LYS A 124 -5.47 -19.01 10.87
N LYS A 125 -5.06 -20.08 11.56
CA LYS A 125 -3.87 -20.02 12.41
C LYS A 125 -2.63 -19.72 11.56
N PRO A 126 -1.78 -18.76 11.96
CA PRO A 126 -0.54 -18.47 11.26
C PRO A 126 0.42 -19.67 11.32
N GLY A 127 1.13 -19.92 10.22
CA GLY A 127 2.26 -20.85 10.22
C GLY A 127 3.39 -20.35 11.11
N ARG A 128 4.21 -21.25 11.64
CA ARG A 128 5.36 -20.89 12.48
C ARG A 128 6.30 -19.92 11.78
N ASP A 129 6.58 -20.15 10.51
CA ASP A 129 7.47 -19.28 9.70
C ASP A 129 6.94 -17.84 9.59
N ALA A 130 5.61 -17.67 9.41
CA ALA A 130 4.98 -16.36 9.36
C ALA A 130 5.07 -15.64 10.72
N VAL A 131 4.93 -16.38 11.84
CA VAL A 131 5.07 -15.81 13.20
C VAL A 131 6.52 -15.36 13.44
N PHE A 132 7.51 -16.19 13.08
CA PHE A 132 8.91 -15.83 13.23
C PHE A 132 9.30 -14.63 12.34
N ALA A 133 8.85 -14.59 11.08
CA ALA A 133 9.09 -13.46 10.20
C ALA A 133 8.46 -12.18 10.74
N CYS A 134 7.23 -12.26 11.24
CA CYS A 134 6.53 -11.14 11.86
C CYS A 134 7.24 -10.65 13.14
N ALA A 135 7.72 -11.56 13.99
CA ALA A 135 8.50 -11.22 15.17
C ALA A 135 9.81 -10.50 14.81
N GLY A 136 10.47 -10.93 13.72
CA GLY A 136 11.66 -10.26 13.18
C GLY A 136 11.36 -8.84 12.69
N VAL A 137 10.28 -8.67 11.92
CA VAL A 137 9.82 -7.33 11.48
C VAL A 137 9.52 -6.43 12.68
N PHE A 138 8.79 -6.97 13.67
CA PHE A 138 8.44 -6.21 14.86
C PHE A 138 9.67 -5.83 15.71
N ALA A 139 10.63 -6.73 15.86
CA ALA A 139 11.90 -6.44 16.52
C ALA A 139 12.67 -5.36 15.78
N GLY A 140 12.73 -5.40 14.45
CA GLY A 140 13.33 -4.35 13.63
C GLY A 140 12.66 -2.98 13.83
N ILE A 141 11.32 -2.95 13.87
CA ILE A 141 10.54 -1.75 14.17
C ILE A 141 10.89 -1.22 15.57
N LEU A 142 10.96 -2.08 16.60
CA LEU A 142 11.33 -1.68 17.95
C LEU A 142 12.74 -1.11 18.03
N CYS A 143 13.72 -1.73 17.35
CA CYS A 143 15.08 -1.21 17.28
C CYS A 143 15.13 0.18 16.63
N PHE A 144 14.36 0.37 15.55
CA PHE A 144 14.25 1.66 14.87
C PHE A 144 13.61 2.72 15.80
N PHE A 145 12.55 2.36 16.51
CA PHE A 145 11.88 3.24 17.47
C PHE A 145 12.77 3.70 18.60
N TYR A 146 13.58 2.80 19.15
CA TYR A 146 14.47 3.12 20.27
C TYR A 146 15.41 4.28 19.93
N THR A 147 15.78 4.43 18.66
CA THR A 147 16.72 5.47 18.21
C THR A 147 16.05 6.71 17.63
N SER A 148 14.76 6.63 17.22
CA SER A 148 14.12 7.65 16.37
C SER A 148 12.84 8.26 16.94
N LEU A 149 12.44 7.93 18.20
CA LEU A 149 11.24 8.51 18.81
C LEU A 149 11.45 9.97 19.19
N ASP A 150 11.03 10.86 18.32
CA ASP A 150 10.79 12.25 18.66
C ASP A 150 9.38 12.40 19.22
N ALA A 151 9.27 12.83 20.48
CA ALA A 151 7.97 13.03 21.15
C ALA A 151 7.10 14.09 20.46
N GLY A 152 7.70 14.99 19.65
CA GLY A 152 7.00 15.99 18.86
C GLY A 152 6.19 15.43 17.69
N ALA A 153 6.47 14.20 17.24
CA ALA A 153 5.83 13.57 16.08
C ALA A 153 4.73 12.55 16.44
N MET A 154 4.20 12.55 17.66
CA MET A 154 3.23 11.54 18.14
C MET A 154 2.01 11.40 17.24
N ALA A 155 1.45 12.50 16.76
CA ALA A 155 0.28 12.47 15.85
C ALA A 155 0.62 11.77 14.53
N GLY A 156 1.79 12.06 13.94
CA GLY A 156 2.29 11.40 12.73
C GLY A 156 2.50 9.89 12.95
N ASN A 157 3.08 9.52 14.09
CA ASN A 157 3.32 8.12 14.44
C ASN A 157 2.01 7.33 14.61
N LEU A 158 1.00 7.91 15.27
CA LEU A 158 -0.33 7.28 15.42
C LEU A 158 -1.04 7.12 14.07
N LEU A 159 -0.94 8.11 13.19
CA LEU A 159 -1.49 8.03 11.83
C LEU A 159 -0.77 6.95 11.00
N ALA A 160 0.54 6.78 11.16
CA ALA A 160 1.29 5.73 10.49
C ALA A 160 0.81 4.32 10.93
N ILE A 161 0.61 4.10 12.23
CA ILE A 161 0.06 2.84 12.76
C ILE A 161 -1.38 2.61 12.26
N LEU A 162 -2.23 3.66 12.27
CA LEU A 162 -3.58 3.59 11.71
C LEU A 162 -3.54 3.22 10.23
N SER A 163 -2.62 3.81 9.47
CA SER A 163 -2.37 3.46 8.07
C SER A 163 -1.98 1.98 7.93
N GLY A 164 -1.12 1.45 8.81
CA GLY A 164 -0.74 0.04 8.82
C GLY A 164 -1.92 -0.90 9.07
N LEU A 165 -2.79 -0.58 10.02
CA LEU A 165 -4.01 -1.34 10.27
C LEU A 165 -4.96 -1.33 9.06
N ALA A 166 -5.16 -0.15 8.46
CA ALA A 166 -5.99 -0.02 7.27
C ALA A 166 -5.38 -0.74 6.06
N TYR A 167 -4.04 -0.73 5.93
CA TYR A 167 -3.33 -1.45 4.88
C TYR A 167 -3.46 -2.97 5.02
N ALA A 168 -3.46 -3.49 6.25
CA ALA A 168 -3.75 -4.91 6.51
C ALA A 168 -5.14 -5.31 5.98
N LEU A 169 -6.15 -4.46 6.17
CA LEU A 169 -7.49 -4.70 5.62
C LEU A 169 -7.50 -4.65 4.09
N VAL A 170 -6.74 -3.74 3.48
CA VAL A 170 -6.56 -3.67 2.02
C VAL A 170 -5.88 -4.94 1.49
N MET A 171 -4.82 -5.42 2.12
CA MET A 171 -4.14 -6.68 1.76
C MET A 171 -5.08 -7.90 1.82
N MET A 172 -5.99 -7.90 2.80
CA MET A 172 -6.95 -8.99 3.00
C MET A 172 -8.19 -8.86 2.14
N GLN A 173 -8.41 -7.75 1.45
CA GLN A 173 -9.67 -7.41 0.79
C GLN A 173 -10.17 -8.54 -0.12
N LYS A 174 -9.31 -9.15 -0.94
CA LYS A 174 -9.69 -10.25 -1.84
C LYS A 174 -10.18 -11.52 -1.14
N LYS A 175 -10.07 -11.62 0.19
CA LYS A 175 -10.60 -12.74 0.99
C LYS A 175 -12.06 -12.54 1.39
N PHE A 176 -12.58 -11.33 1.29
CA PHE A 176 -13.99 -11.07 1.61
C PHE A 176 -14.89 -11.43 0.44
N ARG A 177 -16.07 -11.97 0.77
CA ARG A 177 -17.05 -12.37 -0.26
C ARG A 177 -17.55 -11.14 -1.04
N GLY A 178 -17.52 -11.22 -2.36
CA GLY A 178 -17.97 -10.15 -3.24
C GLY A 178 -16.99 -8.98 -3.35
N ALA A 179 -15.76 -9.14 -2.84
CA ALA A 179 -14.73 -8.13 -3.03
C ALA A 179 -14.30 -8.04 -4.50
N ASP A 180 -14.11 -6.82 -4.96
CA ASP A 180 -13.44 -6.48 -6.20
C ASP A 180 -12.43 -5.38 -5.87
N PHE A 181 -11.16 -5.72 -5.98
CA PHE A 181 -10.07 -4.88 -5.50
C PHE A 181 -9.94 -3.60 -6.33
N GLU A 182 -10.02 -3.73 -7.65
CA GLU A 182 -9.87 -2.62 -8.58
C GLU A 182 -11.06 -1.65 -8.49
N SER A 183 -12.27 -2.16 -8.37
CA SER A 183 -13.47 -1.32 -8.14
C SER A 183 -13.37 -0.57 -6.82
N SER A 184 -12.90 -1.22 -5.75
CA SER A 184 -12.67 -0.56 -4.46
C SER A 184 -11.61 0.54 -4.55
N LEU A 185 -10.54 0.29 -5.31
CA LEU A 185 -9.48 1.27 -5.51
C LEU A 185 -9.97 2.47 -6.33
N LEU A 186 -10.76 2.26 -7.39
CA LEU A 186 -11.38 3.35 -8.14
C LEU A 186 -12.31 4.21 -7.27
N VAL A 187 -13.15 3.59 -6.46
CA VAL A 187 -14.03 4.30 -5.53
C VAL A 187 -13.20 5.08 -4.50
N SER A 188 -12.13 4.48 -3.96
CA SER A 188 -11.21 5.16 -3.05
C SER A 188 -10.54 6.37 -3.71
N CYS A 189 -10.10 6.22 -4.96
CA CYS A 189 -9.52 7.34 -5.72
C CYS A 189 -10.54 8.46 -5.94
N ALA A 190 -11.79 8.13 -6.28
CA ALA A 190 -12.84 9.12 -6.44
C ALA A 190 -13.16 9.84 -5.12
N LEU A 191 -13.27 9.11 -4.01
CA LEU A 191 -13.45 9.68 -2.67
C LEU A 191 -12.28 10.60 -2.29
N SER A 192 -11.06 10.15 -2.50
CA SER A 192 -9.86 10.93 -2.18
C SER A 192 -9.77 12.20 -3.02
N ALA A 193 -10.08 12.12 -4.32
CA ALA A 193 -10.14 13.28 -5.19
C ALA A 193 -11.22 14.28 -4.73
N ALA A 194 -12.42 13.79 -4.43
CA ALA A 194 -13.52 14.62 -3.96
C ALA A 194 -13.18 15.35 -2.64
N ILE A 195 -12.50 14.67 -1.71
CA ILE A 195 -12.03 15.27 -0.45
C ILE A 195 -10.93 16.30 -0.71
N GLY A 196 -10.00 16.04 -1.66
CA GLY A 196 -8.86 16.92 -1.94
C GLY A 196 -9.17 18.17 -2.75
N ILE A 197 -10.11 18.10 -3.70
CA ILE A 197 -10.45 19.21 -4.62
C ILE A 197 -10.69 20.56 -3.90
N PRO A 198 -11.46 20.64 -2.80
CA PRO A 198 -11.71 21.90 -2.11
C PRO A 198 -10.45 22.59 -1.57
N PHE A 199 -9.35 21.86 -1.39
CA PHE A 199 -8.11 22.38 -0.79
C PHE A 199 -7.10 22.90 -1.83
N TYR A 200 -7.29 22.65 -3.13
CA TYR A 200 -6.37 23.14 -4.17
C TYR A 200 -6.20 24.67 -4.17
N GLY A 201 -7.28 25.39 -3.90
CA GLY A 201 -7.24 26.86 -3.83
C GLY A 201 -6.46 27.42 -2.63
N GLN A 202 -6.04 26.58 -1.70
CA GLN A 202 -5.29 26.99 -0.51
C GLN A 202 -3.77 26.78 -0.68
N GLU A 203 -3.34 26.12 -1.76
CA GLU A 203 -1.93 25.88 -2.03
C GLU A 203 -1.27 27.08 -2.71
N ASN A 204 -0.13 27.52 -2.16
CA ASN A 204 0.56 28.73 -2.61
C ASN A 204 1.37 28.53 -3.90
N GLU A 205 1.77 27.29 -4.19
CA GLU A 205 2.62 26.97 -5.33
C GLU A 205 1.97 25.89 -6.20
N MET A 206 1.71 26.23 -7.48
CA MET A 206 1.16 25.29 -8.47
C MET A 206 2.02 25.25 -9.74
N SER A 207 3.34 25.05 -9.57
CA SER A 207 4.27 24.98 -10.70
C SER A 207 4.14 23.66 -11.47
N LEU A 208 4.53 23.68 -12.75
CA LEU A 208 4.56 22.46 -13.59
C LEU A 208 5.47 21.38 -13.00
N HIS A 209 6.54 21.78 -12.33
CA HIS A 209 7.46 20.87 -11.64
C HIS A 209 6.77 20.09 -10.50
N ILE A 210 5.95 20.76 -9.71
CA ILE A 210 5.16 20.10 -8.65
C ILE A 210 4.15 19.11 -9.24
N TRP A 211 3.45 19.50 -10.31
CA TRP A 211 2.52 18.63 -11.01
C TRP A 211 3.20 17.40 -11.62
N PHE A 212 4.46 17.51 -12.04
CA PHE A 212 5.26 16.35 -12.48
C PHE A 212 5.48 15.35 -11.33
N PHE A 213 5.80 15.79 -10.11
CA PHE A 213 5.90 14.91 -8.97
C PHE A 213 4.55 14.30 -8.57
N VAL A 214 3.47 15.09 -8.64
CA VAL A 214 2.11 14.58 -8.40
C VAL A 214 1.73 13.50 -9.43
N LEU A 215 2.07 13.70 -10.69
CA LEU A 215 1.88 12.71 -11.75
C LEU A 215 2.64 11.41 -11.44
N LEU A 216 3.93 11.50 -11.12
CA LEU A 216 4.74 10.35 -10.75
C LEU A 216 4.17 9.64 -9.52
N LEU A 217 3.75 10.41 -8.51
CA LEU A 217 3.14 9.90 -7.29
C LEU A 217 1.82 9.17 -7.59
N GLY A 218 1.00 9.70 -8.49
CA GLY A 218 -0.27 9.10 -8.88
C GLY A 218 -0.12 7.90 -9.81
N VAL A 219 0.73 8.02 -10.83
CA VAL A 219 0.89 6.96 -11.85
C VAL A 219 1.76 5.81 -11.33
N VAL A 220 2.97 6.12 -10.84
CA VAL A 220 3.96 5.10 -10.49
C VAL A 220 3.73 4.59 -9.07
N GLN A 221 3.79 5.52 -8.10
CA GLN A 221 3.79 5.16 -6.68
C GLN A 221 2.43 4.60 -6.21
N PHE A 222 1.32 5.09 -6.75
CA PHE A 222 -0.01 4.63 -6.32
C PHE A 222 -0.68 3.75 -7.38
N GLY A 223 -0.87 4.23 -8.61
CA GLY A 223 -1.61 3.50 -9.65
C GLY A 223 -0.99 2.17 -10.04
N LEU A 224 0.26 2.17 -10.53
CA LEU A 224 0.95 0.96 -10.95
C LEU A 224 1.24 0.03 -9.79
N SER A 225 1.60 0.57 -8.62
CA SER A 225 1.82 -0.25 -7.43
C SER A 225 0.61 -1.09 -7.08
N TYR A 226 -0.58 -0.48 -7.07
CA TYR A 226 -1.80 -1.23 -6.77
C TYR A 226 -2.23 -2.20 -7.86
N VAL A 227 -1.94 -1.91 -9.13
CA VAL A 227 -2.16 -2.87 -10.22
C VAL A 227 -1.27 -4.11 -10.02
N PHE A 228 0.00 -3.91 -9.69
CA PHE A 228 0.90 -5.01 -9.37
C PHE A 228 0.49 -5.76 -8.10
N LEU A 229 0.12 -5.03 -7.04
CA LEU A 229 -0.37 -5.63 -5.78
C LEU A 229 -1.61 -6.48 -6.03
N SER A 230 -2.58 -5.98 -6.77
CA SER A 230 -3.78 -6.71 -7.11
C SER A 230 -3.45 -8.04 -7.79
N ARG A 231 -2.57 -8.01 -8.79
CA ARG A 231 -2.10 -9.24 -9.48
C ARG A 231 -1.35 -10.19 -8.56
N GLY A 232 -0.56 -9.65 -7.66
CA GLY A 232 0.13 -10.44 -6.66
C GLY A 232 -0.84 -11.17 -5.75
N LEU A 233 -1.83 -10.46 -5.22
CA LEU A 233 -2.85 -11.00 -4.32
C LEU A 233 -3.81 -12.02 -4.97
N ASP A 234 -3.82 -12.13 -6.30
CA ASP A 234 -4.52 -13.22 -7.00
C ASP A 234 -3.78 -14.55 -6.87
N ALA A 235 -2.45 -14.53 -6.73
CA ALA A 235 -1.60 -15.71 -6.79
C ALA A 235 -0.95 -16.07 -5.44
N VAL A 236 -0.84 -15.11 -4.50
CA VAL A 236 -0.26 -15.36 -3.18
C VAL A 236 -1.22 -15.01 -2.04
N SER A 237 -0.95 -15.55 -0.84
CA SER A 237 -1.76 -15.22 0.33
C SER A 237 -1.50 -13.78 0.80
N PRO A 238 -2.46 -13.12 1.51
CA PRO A 238 -2.24 -11.81 2.11
C PRO A 238 -1.01 -11.77 3.02
N VAL A 239 -0.77 -12.82 3.81
CA VAL A 239 0.41 -12.94 4.68
C VAL A 239 1.69 -12.99 3.86
N THR A 240 1.72 -13.79 2.78
CA THR A 240 2.88 -13.87 1.87
C THR A 240 3.12 -12.52 1.18
N ALA A 241 2.07 -11.87 0.69
CA ALA A 241 2.19 -10.56 0.06
C ALA A 241 2.73 -9.51 1.04
N SER A 242 2.18 -9.44 2.24
CA SER A 242 2.61 -8.55 3.31
C SER A 242 4.09 -8.74 3.67
N LEU A 243 4.52 -9.97 3.93
CA LEU A 243 5.92 -10.27 4.23
C LEU A 243 6.84 -10.00 3.03
N THR A 244 6.40 -10.23 1.80
CA THR A 244 7.18 -9.89 0.59
C THR A 244 7.34 -8.38 0.42
N SER A 245 6.34 -7.60 0.81
CA SER A 245 6.37 -6.13 0.74
C SER A 245 7.32 -5.49 1.74
N THR A 246 7.89 -6.25 2.71
CA THR A 246 8.84 -5.70 3.71
C THR A 246 10.14 -5.15 3.11
N ILE A 247 10.37 -5.30 1.84
CA ILE A 247 11.44 -4.59 1.12
C ILE A 247 11.18 -3.08 1.03
N GLU A 248 9.93 -2.65 1.09
CA GLU A 248 9.52 -1.24 1.01
C GLU A 248 10.10 -0.39 2.15
N PRO A 249 9.98 -0.76 3.45
CA PRO A 249 10.57 0.00 4.54
C PRO A 249 12.11 0.01 4.54
N ILE A 250 12.74 -0.80 3.71
CA ILE A 250 14.19 -0.77 3.49
C ILE A 250 14.52 0.22 2.37
N LEU A 251 13.83 0.10 1.23
CA LEU A 251 14.11 0.93 0.05
C LEU A 251 13.66 2.39 0.23
N ASN A 252 12.53 2.63 0.88
CA ASN A 252 12.00 3.98 1.04
C ASN A 252 12.95 4.90 1.82
N PRO A 253 13.45 4.55 3.03
CA PRO A 253 14.43 5.38 3.73
C PRO A 253 15.74 5.56 2.95
N ILE A 254 16.23 4.52 2.25
CA ILE A 254 17.44 4.63 1.42
C ILE A 254 17.22 5.70 0.32
N LEU A 255 16.09 5.66 -0.37
CA LEU A 255 15.77 6.67 -1.37
C LEU A 255 15.67 8.07 -0.77
N VAL A 256 15.01 8.21 0.40
CA VAL A 256 14.90 9.49 1.08
C VAL A 256 16.27 9.99 1.56
N ALA A 257 17.12 9.12 2.11
CA ALA A 257 18.47 9.47 2.50
C ALA A 257 19.33 9.97 1.32
N VAL A 258 19.21 9.31 0.16
CA VAL A 258 19.96 9.68 -1.05
C VAL A 258 19.50 11.03 -1.60
N PHE A 259 18.20 11.34 -1.58
CA PHE A 259 17.66 12.56 -2.20
C PHE A 259 17.50 13.74 -1.23
N TYR A 260 17.33 13.50 0.06
CA TYR A 260 17.05 14.53 1.08
C TYR A 260 18.03 14.54 2.26
N GLY A 261 18.89 13.52 2.41
CA GLY A 261 19.83 13.42 3.53
C GLY A 261 19.17 13.14 4.89
N GLU A 262 17.95 12.60 4.88
CA GLU A 262 17.22 12.21 6.11
C GLU A 262 17.63 10.82 6.60
#